data_00e72290fc93fbfaaa8282d74859d2c6
#
_entry.id   00e72290fc93fbfaaa8282d74859d2c6
#
_cell.length_a   1.000
_cell.length_b   1.000
_cell.length_c   1.000
_cell.angle_alpha   90.00
_cell.angle_beta   90.00
_cell.angle_gamma   90.00
#
_symmetry.space_group_name_H-M   'P 1'
#
loop_
_entity.id
_entity.type
_entity.pdbx_description
1 polymer ?
#
loop_
_entity_poly.entity_id
_entity_poly.type
_entity_poly.pdbx_seq_one_letter_code
_entity_poly.pdbx_strand_id
1 'polypeptide(L)'
;MKPCDLTQRQFLQSQCRYYNGESEPPRSLPEGCDLMWGYERNWVLWSLKNGPMMEQFQRMIEEFHLENKNGDKTPLTMKALLLNRYLHWAGAYAPIEEALKYFENWYEDQYLVRLTNEERKAYASPIFGISRHRMGVDGKGVTTLVTFMGCPLKCRYCLNKQCHEDIYEEDGRMLRRGIQMLTPQQLYDIVKQDNIYFQATGGGICFGGGEPTLQAQFITAFARLCPKNWKITLETSLHCSYDTIRALAPYVDEWIVDIKSMNADIYYRYTGTNSAVHQHLECAKELLSPDKVTIKVPHIPDFTTEEDVRESIRELRELGFHNIVECNYTKQVTRITK
;
A
#
# COMPACT_ATOMS: atom_id res chain seq x y z
N MET A 1 22.19 13.24 -6.79
CA MET A 1 22.65 11.86 -7.09
C MET A 1 21.54 10.92 -6.60
N LYS A 2 21.06 10.03 -7.45
CA LYS A 2 20.04 9.06 -7.02
C LYS A 2 20.70 8.07 -6.06
N PRO A 3 20.02 7.61 -4.98
CA PRO A 3 20.60 6.66 -4.02
C PRO A 3 21.13 5.36 -4.67
N CYS A 4 20.57 4.97 -5.82
CA CYS A 4 21.02 3.81 -6.60
C CYS A 4 22.37 4.01 -7.32
N ASP A 5 22.90 5.25 -7.39
CA ASP A 5 24.15 5.57 -8.06
C ASP A 5 25.36 5.47 -7.13
N LEU A 6 25.13 5.25 -5.83
CA LEU A 6 26.17 5.05 -4.83
C LEU A 6 26.37 3.56 -4.57
N THR A 7 27.64 3.11 -4.54
CA THR A 7 27.93 1.80 -3.98
C THR A 7 27.54 1.84 -2.50
N GLN A 8 27.08 0.70 -1.95
CA GLN A 8 26.74 0.57 -0.54
C GLN A 8 27.86 1.11 0.38
N ARG A 9 29.12 0.85 0.01
CA ARG A 9 30.29 1.35 0.73
C ARG A 9 30.38 2.87 0.72
N GLN A 10 30.24 3.52 -0.46
CA GLN A 10 30.29 4.98 -0.61
C GLN A 10 29.16 5.65 0.18
N PHE A 11 28.01 5.01 0.20
CA PHE A 11 26.87 5.52 0.94
C PHE A 11 27.12 5.46 2.46
N LEU A 12 27.59 4.33 2.97
CA LEU A 12 27.95 4.18 4.39
C LEU A 12 29.08 5.15 4.78
N GLN A 13 30.09 5.33 3.92
CA GLN A 13 31.13 6.32 4.15
C GLN A 13 30.61 7.75 4.27
N SER A 14 29.57 8.10 3.47
CA SER A 14 28.97 9.42 3.54
C SER A 14 28.14 9.68 4.79
N GLN A 15 27.65 8.61 5.43
CA GLN A 15 26.73 8.69 6.56
C GLN A 15 27.34 8.30 7.91
N CYS A 16 28.44 7.57 7.92
CA CYS A 16 29.01 6.99 9.13
C CYS A 16 30.45 7.45 9.38
N ARG A 17 30.69 8.27 10.40
CA ARG A 17 32.02 8.71 10.87
C ARG A 17 32.97 7.54 11.18
N TYR A 18 32.39 6.44 11.66
CA TYR A 18 33.11 5.22 12.04
C TYR A 18 33.79 4.51 10.88
N TYR A 19 33.24 4.63 9.69
CA TYR A 19 33.81 4.03 8.49
C TYR A 19 35.17 4.64 8.10
N ASN A 20 35.44 5.85 8.59
CA ASN A 20 36.68 6.58 8.36
C ASN A 20 37.77 6.29 9.40
N GLY A 21 37.55 5.37 10.33
CA GLY A 21 38.53 5.04 11.36
C GLY A 21 38.59 6.03 12.51
N GLU A 22 37.57 6.84 12.70
CA GLU A 22 37.55 7.90 13.71
C GLU A 22 37.15 7.44 15.13
N SER A 23 36.63 6.21 15.26
CA SER A 23 36.19 5.66 16.55
C SER A 23 36.06 4.14 16.52
N GLU A 24 35.87 3.53 17.67
CA GLU A 24 35.55 2.10 17.80
C GLU A 24 34.19 1.78 17.16
N PRO A 25 34.01 0.53 16.63
CA PRO A 25 32.74 0.12 16.04
C PRO A 25 31.65 0.24 17.12
N PRO A 26 30.55 0.94 16.83
CA PRO A 26 29.48 1.08 17.79
C PRO A 26 28.71 -0.24 17.93
N ARG A 27 28.13 -0.46 19.08
CA ARG A 27 27.26 -1.61 19.37
C ARG A 27 25.90 -1.53 18.71
N SER A 28 25.58 -0.39 18.11
CA SER A 28 24.35 -0.12 17.37
C SER A 28 24.65 0.63 16.07
N LEU A 29 23.77 0.55 15.06
CA LEU A 29 23.91 1.38 13.87
C LEU A 29 23.91 2.87 14.25
N PRO A 30 24.79 3.70 13.64
CA PRO A 30 24.79 5.13 13.88
C PRO A 30 23.47 5.79 13.53
N GLU A 31 23.18 6.89 14.22
CA GLU A 31 22.05 7.75 13.91
C GLU A 31 22.10 8.21 12.44
N GLY A 32 21.00 8.10 11.72
CA GLY A 32 20.91 8.39 10.28
C GLY A 32 21.06 7.16 9.36
N CYS A 33 21.64 6.06 9.81
CA CYS A 33 21.61 4.80 9.05
C CYS A 33 20.19 4.23 8.96
N ASP A 34 19.32 4.60 9.88
CA ASP A 34 17.90 4.23 9.90
C ASP A 34 17.09 4.93 8.80
N LEU A 35 17.46 6.17 8.43
CA LEU A 35 16.81 6.91 7.33
C LEU A 35 17.01 6.24 5.97
N MET A 36 18.04 5.41 5.85
CA MET A 36 18.33 4.67 4.62
C MET A 36 17.45 3.45 4.42
N TRP A 37 16.81 2.97 5.47
CA TRP A 37 16.00 1.76 5.43
C TRP A 37 14.93 1.78 4.33
N GLY A 38 14.26 2.91 4.13
CA GLY A 38 13.29 3.08 3.05
C GLY A 38 13.91 2.97 1.64
N TYR A 39 15.10 3.53 1.47
CA TYR A 39 15.83 3.47 0.20
C TYR A 39 16.38 2.07 -0.08
N GLU A 40 16.86 1.39 0.94
CA GLU A 40 17.38 0.03 0.80
C GLU A 40 16.33 -1.01 0.52
N ARG A 41 15.18 -0.89 1.15
CA ARG A 41 14.04 -1.75 0.84
C ARG A 41 13.72 -1.69 -0.66
N ASN A 42 13.68 -0.49 -1.25
CA ASN A 42 13.45 -0.31 -2.66
C ASN A 42 14.61 -0.84 -3.50
N TRP A 43 15.84 -0.66 -3.05
CA TRP A 43 17.03 -1.17 -3.73
C TRP A 43 17.13 -2.69 -3.65
N VAL A 44 16.79 -3.31 -2.53
CA VAL A 44 16.68 -4.76 -2.38
C VAL A 44 15.61 -5.32 -3.30
N LEU A 45 14.43 -4.72 -3.31
CA LEU A 45 13.34 -5.14 -4.21
C LEU A 45 13.76 -5.02 -5.68
N TRP A 46 14.51 -3.98 -6.03
CA TRP A 46 15.09 -3.82 -7.35
C TRP A 46 16.16 -4.87 -7.65
N SER A 47 17.05 -5.13 -6.71
CA SER A 47 18.15 -6.11 -6.84
C SER A 47 17.62 -7.55 -6.89
N LEU A 48 16.55 -7.85 -6.17
CA LEU A 48 15.83 -9.13 -6.25
C LEU A 48 15.23 -9.37 -7.63
N LYS A 49 14.81 -8.29 -8.33
CA LYS A 49 14.31 -8.38 -9.70
C LYS A 49 15.42 -8.57 -10.74
N ASN A 50 16.64 -8.08 -10.49
CA ASN A 50 17.70 -7.97 -11.51
C ASN A 50 18.90 -8.93 -11.31
N GLY A 51 18.84 -9.86 -10.38
CA GLY A 51 19.65 -11.08 -10.35
C GLY A 51 21.03 -11.08 -9.66
N PRO A 52 21.98 -10.14 -9.91
CA PRO A 52 23.38 -10.36 -9.51
C PRO A 52 23.62 -10.39 -7.99
N MET A 53 22.74 -9.77 -7.19
CA MET A 53 22.91 -9.72 -5.73
C MET A 53 22.26 -10.88 -4.99
N MET A 54 21.35 -11.60 -5.63
CA MET A 54 20.71 -12.77 -5.01
C MET A 54 21.69 -13.88 -4.70
N GLU A 55 22.62 -14.14 -5.61
CA GLU A 55 23.66 -15.15 -5.40
C GLU A 55 24.61 -14.75 -4.25
N GLN A 56 24.88 -13.46 -4.09
CA GLN A 56 25.69 -12.98 -2.97
C GLN A 56 24.96 -13.15 -1.64
N PHE A 57 23.69 -12.78 -1.57
CA PHE A 57 22.89 -12.95 -0.35
C PHE A 57 22.66 -14.41 -0.02
N GLN A 58 22.43 -15.27 -1.01
CA GLN A 58 22.31 -16.71 -0.80
C GLN A 58 23.59 -17.30 -0.22
N ARG A 59 24.76 -16.94 -0.77
CA ARG A 59 26.06 -17.34 -0.20
C ARG A 59 26.24 -16.85 1.23
N MET A 60 25.85 -15.62 1.55
CA MET A 60 25.92 -15.09 2.92
C MET A 60 25.00 -15.86 3.88
N ILE A 61 23.78 -16.19 3.45
CA ILE A 61 22.85 -16.98 4.28
C ILE A 61 23.45 -18.34 4.63
N GLU A 62 24.07 -19.00 3.65
CA GLU A 62 24.72 -20.30 3.84
C GLU A 62 26.00 -20.21 4.67
N GLU A 63 26.89 -19.28 4.34
CA GLU A 63 28.20 -19.10 4.99
C GLU A 63 28.07 -18.70 6.45
N PHE A 64 27.14 -17.79 6.75
CA PHE A 64 26.95 -17.27 8.11
C PHE A 64 25.82 -17.98 8.87
N HIS A 65 25.23 -19.04 8.30
CA HIS A 65 24.12 -19.80 8.90
C HIS A 65 22.97 -18.90 9.41
N LEU A 66 22.56 -17.93 8.58
CA LEU A 66 21.52 -16.98 8.98
C LEU A 66 20.19 -17.69 9.14
N GLU A 67 19.53 -17.44 10.25
CA GLU A 67 18.21 -18.00 10.57
C GLU A 67 17.26 -16.89 11.03
N ASN A 68 15.98 -17.09 10.77
CA ASN A 68 14.92 -16.28 11.38
C ASN A 68 14.49 -16.94 12.68
N LYS A 69 14.78 -16.29 13.81
CA LYS A 69 14.46 -16.78 15.16
C LYS A 69 13.22 -16.07 15.72
N ASN A 70 12.57 -16.69 16.68
CA ASN A 70 11.54 -16.07 17.54
C ASN A 70 10.37 -15.40 16.80
N GLY A 71 9.89 -15.99 15.70
CA GLY A 71 8.76 -15.43 14.96
C GLY A 71 9.09 -14.23 14.10
N ASP A 72 10.37 -13.96 13.89
CA ASP A 72 10.86 -12.97 12.94
C ASP A 72 10.30 -13.29 11.53
N LYS A 73 9.59 -12.33 10.97
CA LYS A 73 8.99 -12.43 9.63
C LYS A 73 9.87 -11.82 8.54
N THR A 74 11.05 -11.34 8.91
CA THR A 74 11.99 -10.73 7.97
C THR A 74 12.52 -11.79 7.01
N PRO A 75 12.47 -11.59 5.69
CA PRO A 75 13.11 -12.50 4.75
C PRO A 75 14.60 -12.64 5.04
N LEU A 76 15.16 -13.85 4.96
CA LEU A 76 16.59 -14.12 5.17
C LEU A 76 17.49 -13.26 4.28
N THR A 77 17.05 -12.97 3.05
CA THR A 77 17.73 -12.06 2.13
C THR A 77 17.86 -10.64 2.69
N MET A 78 16.85 -10.18 3.45
CA MET A 78 16.88 -8.91 4.12
C MET A 78 17.83 -8.93 5.32
N LYS A 79 17.83 -10.00 6.11
CA LYS A 79 18.79 -10.21 7.20
C LYS A 79 20.22 -10.26 6.65
N ALA A 80 20.46 -10.93 5.54
CA ALA A 80 21.76 -10.95 4.85
C ALA A 80 22.20 -9.57 4.38
N LEU A 81 21.29 -8.75 3.88
CA LEU A 81 21.60 -7.36 3.51
C LEU A 81 22.03 -6.53 4.73
N LEU A 82 21.29 -6.60 5.82
CA LEU A 82 21.65 -5.90 7.05
C LEU A 82 23.00 -6.34 7.61
N LEU A 83 23.26 -7.65 7.58
CA LEU A 83 24.56 -8.20 7.95
C LEU A 83 25.66 -7.69 7.03
N ASN A 84 25.46 -7.68 5.72
CA ASN A 84 26.44 -7.18 4.76
C ASN A 84 26.80 -5.71 5.06
N ARG A 85 25.82 -4.88 5.36
CA ARG A 85 26.05 -3.49 5.78
C ARG A 85 26.82 -3.41 7.08
N TYR A 86 26.38 -4.16 8.07
CA TYR A 86 27.02 -4.20 9.37
C TYR A 86 28.49 -4.62 9.26
N LEU A 87 28.80 -5.63 8.46
CA LEU A 87 30.16 -6.10 8.23
C LEU A 87 31.01 -5.08 7.48
N HIS A 88 30.48 -4.38 6.51
CA HIS A 88 31.18 -3.30 5.83
C HIS A 88 31.55 -2.16 6.76
N TRP A 89 30.71 -1.93 7.75
CA TRP A 89 30.87 -0.87 8.71
C TRP A 89 31.70 -1.30 9.93
N ALA A 90 31.47 -2.49 10.48
CA ALA A 90 32.20 -3.03 11.63
C ALA A 90 33.47 -3.81 11.25
N GLY A 91 33.50 -4.43 10.08
CA GLY A 91 34.56 -5.32 9.64
C GLY A 91 35.92 -4.66 9.43
N ALA A 92 35.99 -3.32 9.39
CA ALA A 92 37.25 -2.59 9.40
C ALA A 92 37.91 -2.53 10.78
N TYR A 93 37.17 -2.88 11.85
CA TYR A 93 37.55 -2.63 13.23
C TYR A 93 37.51 -3.86 14.15
N ALA A 94 36.84 -4.92 13.72
CA ALA A 94 36.70 -6.13 14.53
C ALA A 94 36.88 -7.39 13.70
N PRO A 95 37.37 -8.51 14.29
CA PRO A 95 37.29 -9.82 13.66
C PRO A 95 35.86 -10.18 13.28
N ILE A 96 35.70 -10.92 12.20
CA ILE A 96 34.38 -11.21 11.63
C ILE A 96 33.45 -11.93 12.62
N GLU A 97 33.98 -12.83 13.45
CA GLU A 97 33.21 -13.54 14.46
C GLU A 97 32.69 -12.61 15.57
N GLU A 98 33.48 -11.61 15.93
CA GLU A 98 33.08 -10.59 16.91
C GLU A 98 32.02 -9.65 16.30
N ALA A 99 32.20 -9.24 15.06
CA ALA A 99 31.22 -8.43 14.33
C ALA A 99 29.89 -9.16 14.14
N LEU A 100 29.90 -10.46 13.87
CA LEU A 100 28.69 -11.29 13.79
C LEU A 100 27.95 -11.37 15.12
N LYS A 101 28.67 -11.55 16.23
CA LYS A 101 28.09 -11.56 17.57
C LYS A 101 27.42 -10.23 17.93
N TYR A 102 28.07 -9.11 17.59
CA TYR A 102 27.48 -7.78 17.79
C TYR A 102 26.28 -7.54 16.85
N PHE A 103 26.34 -8.03 15.62
CA PHE A 103 25.21 -7.95 14.70
C PHE A 103 23.98 -8.69 15.23
N GLU A 104 24.13 -9.93 15.72
CA GLU A 104 23.01 -10.71 16.25
C GLU A 104 22.38 -9.99 17.47
N ASN A 105 23.17 -9.50 18.39
CA ASN A 105 22.68 -8.72 19.53
C ASN A 105 21.96 -7.44 19.08
N TRP A 106 22.55 -6.69 18.14
CA TRP A 106 21.93 -5.48 17.59
C TRP A 106 20.64 -5.80 16.85
N TYR A 107 20.62 -6.89 16.07
CA TYR A 107 19.46 -7.32 15.28
C TYR A 107 18.29 -7.71 16.20
N GLU A 108 18.55 -8.46 17.26
CA GLU A 108 17.52 -8.86 18.22
C GLU A 108 17.02 -7.66 19.04
N ASP A 109 17.93 -6.87 19.62
CA ASP A 109 17.57 -5.83 20.57
C ASP A 109 17.06 -4.54 19.92
N GLN A 110 17.59 -4.19 18.76
CA GLN A 110 17.32 -2.90 18.13
C GLN A 110 16.47 -3.03 16.88
N TYR A 111 16.83 -3.96 15.99
CA TYR A 111 16.17 -4.08 14.71
C TYR A 111 14.80 -4.75 14.80
N LEU A 112 14.71 -5.90 15.48
CA LEU A 112 13.41 -6.59 15.64
C LEU A 112 12.42 -5.78 16.49
N VAL A 113 12.91 -5.14 17.57
CA VAL A 113 12.08 -4.25 18.39
C VAL A 113 11.63 -3.02 17.59
N ARG A 114 12.51 -2.42 16.81
CA ARG A 114 12.16 -1.28 15.94
C ARG A 114 11.23 -1.66 14.79
N LEU A 115 11.42 -2.82 14.14
CA LEU A 115 10.50 -3.33 13.13
C LEU A 115 9.08 -3.45 13.69
N THR A 116 8.91 -3.97 14.90
CA THR A 116 7.58 -4.05 15.52
C THR A 116 6.96 -2.68 15.77
N ASN A 117 7.74 -1.66 16.05
CA ASN A 117 7.27 -0.29 16.24
C ASN A 117 7.15 0.50 14.92
N GLU A 118 8.06 0.30 13.97
CA GLU A 118 8.03 0.96 12.66
C GLU A 118 7.11 0.25 11.66
N GLU A 119 6.98 -1.07 11.71
CA GLU A 119 5.87 -1.74 11.03
C GLU A 119 4.53 -1.18 11.52
N ARG A 120 4.37 -0.92 12.81
CA ARG A 120 3.18 -0.24 13.31
C ARG A 120 3.02 1.17 12.75
N LYS A 121 4.10 1.94 12.58
CA LYS A 121 4.07 3.30 12.03
C LYS A 121 4.02 3.30 10.49
N ALA A 122 4.80 2.42 9.84
CA ALA A 122 4.87 2.33 8.38
C ALA A 122 3.58 1.83 7.73
N TYR A 123 2.74 1.10 8.48
CA TYR A 123 1.45 0.61 8.00
C TYR A 123 0.25 1.37 8.57
N ALA A 124 0.47 2.41 9.36
CA ALA A 124 -0.62 3.27 9.76
C ALA A 124 -1.10 4.09 8.57
N SER A 125 -2.40 4.07 8.31
CA SER A 125 -3.01 4.81 7.22
C SER A 125 -4.01 5.82 7.74
N PRO A 126 -4.12 6.99 7.10
CA PRO A 126 -5.09 8.00 7.47
C PRO A 126 -6.48 7.60 6.99
N ILE A 127 -7.36 7.37 7.92
CA ILE A 127 -8.76 6.96 7.72
C ILE A 127 -9.66 8.09 8.20
N PHE A 128 -10.60 8.53 7.35
CA PHE A 128 -11.56 9.57 7.71
C PHE A 128 -12.96 9.04 8.01
N GLY A 129 -13.20 7.75 7.83
CA GLY A 129 -14.50 7.16 8.15
C GLY A 129 -14.46 5.64 8.23
N ILE A 130 -15.24 5.11 9.16
CA ILE A 130 -15.55 3.69 9.28
C ILE A 130 -17.08 3.60 9.41
N SER A 131 -17.73 3.20 8.31
CA SER A 131 -19.18 3.08 8.23
C SER A 131 -19.59 1.62 8.29
N ARG A 132 -20.15 1.21 9.42
CA ARG A 132 -20.49 -0.17 9.71
C ARG A 132 -21.89 -0.55 9.23
N HIS A 133 -22.16 -1.85 9.07
CA HIS A 133 -23.46 -2.44 8.74
C HIS A 133 -24.08 -1.91 7.43
N ARG A 134 -23.27 -1.76 6.41
CA ARG A 134 -23.75 -1.39 5.07
C ARG A 134 -24.24 -2.63 4.34
N MET A 135 -25.30 -2.48 3.55
CA MET A 135 -25.92 -3.60 2.84
C MET A 135 -26.16 -3.25 1.38
N GLY A 136 -25.66 -4.10 0.47
CA GLY A 136 -25.96 -4.04 -0.98
C GLY A 136 -25.36 -2.83 -1.71
N VAL A 137 -24.41 -2.12 -1.14
CA VAL A 137 -23.79 -0.92 -1.72
C VAL A 137 -22.31 -1.15 -2.01
N ASP A 138 -21.61 -1.75 -1.07
CA ASP A 138 -20.14 -1.84 -1.07
C ASP A 138 -19.66 -3.31 -1.09
N GLY A 139 -20.26 -4.13 -1.93
CA GLY A 139 -20.00 -5.57 -2.03
C GLY A 139 -21.17 -6.44 -1.55
N LYS A 140 -20.90 -7.74 -1.41
CA LYS A 140 -21.90 -8.74 -1.02
C LYS A 140 -22.07 -8.80 0.50
N GLY A 141 -23.30 -9.09 0.94
CA GLY A 141 -23.63 -9.25 2.36
C GLY A 141 -23.60 -7.95 3.15
N VAL A 142 -23.40 -8.06 4.44
CA VAL A 142 -23.17 -6.90 5.32
C VAL A 142 -21.69 -6.53 5.28
N THR A 143 -21.41 -5.27 5.01
CA THR A 143 -20.04 -4.76 4.89
C THR A 143 -19.78 -3.63 5.89
N THR A 144 -18.51 -3.43 6.21
CA THR A 144 -18.00 -2.22 6.86
C THR A 144 -17.12 -1.49 5.87
N LEU A 145 -17.53 -0.26 5.48
CA LEU A 145 -16.75 0.60 4.60
C LEU A 145 -15.71 1.37 5.41
N VAL A 146 -14.46 1.23 5.00
CA VAL A 146 -13.30 1.98 5.54
C VAL A 146 -12.82 2.96 4.48
N THR A 147 -12.81 4.24 4.81
CA THR A 147 -12.50 5.31 3.86
C THR A 147 -11.15 5.94 4.14
N PHE A 148 -10.24 5.84 3.16
CA PHE A 148 -8.89 6.37 3.25
C PHE A 148 -8.79 7.80 2.73
N MET A 149 -7.86 8.56 3.29
CA MET A 149 -7.39 9.83 2.73
C MET A 149 -6.51 9.59 1.49
N GLY A 150 -6.46 10.60 0.62
CA GLY A 150 -5.67 10.58 -0.61
C GLY A 150 -6.40 9.99 -1.80
N CYS A 151 -6.36 10.71 -2.92
CA CYS A 151 -6.85 10.25 -4.23
C CYS A 151 -6.06 10.96 -5.33
N PRO A 152 -5.59 10.26 -6.39
CA PRO A 152 -4.90 10.89 -7.51
C PRO A 152 -5.85 11.64 -8.44
N LEU A 153 -7.15 11.33 -8.39
CA LEU A 153 -8.17 11.97 -9.21
C LEU A 153 -8.79 13.16 -8.47
N LYS A 154 -9.21 14.21 -9.20
CA LYS A 154 -9.91 15.38 -8.70
C LYS A 154 -11.31 15.51 -9.30
N CYS A 155 -12.10 14.44 -9.14
CA CYS A 155 -13.43 14.36 -9.71
C CYS A 155 -14.34 15.53 -9.32
N ARG A 156 -15.04 16.13 -10.30
CA ARG A 156 -15.90 17.32 -10.12
C ARG A 156 -17.04 17.09 -9.11
N TYR A 157 -17.61 15.91 -9.10
CA TYR A 157 -18.72 15.52 -8.20
C TYR A 157 -18.26 14.46 -7.17
N CYS A 158 -17.04 14.62 -6.66
CA CYS A 158 -16.52 13.73 -5.63
C CYS A 158 -17.37 13.81 -4.35
N LEU A 159 -17.88 12.67 -3.88
CA LEU A 159 -18.62 12.58 -2.62
C LEU A 159 -17.70 12.74 -1.40
N ASN A 160 -16.43 12.38 -1.56
CA ASN A 160 -15.42 12.31 -0.50
C ASN A 160 -14.37 13.42 -0.66
N LYS A 161 -14.80 14.68 -0.87
CA LYS A 161 -13.87 15.80 -1.11
C LYS A 161 -12.82 15.94 -0.02
N GLN A 162 -13.16 15.59 1.22
CA GLN A 162 -12.26 15.62 2.36
C GLN A 162 -11.02 14.72 2.17
N CYS A 163 -11.06 13.72 1.30
CA CYS A 163 -9.90 12.87 1.04
C CYS A 163 -8.72 13.63 0.38
N HIS A 164 -8.96 14.85 -0.12
CA HIS A 164 -7.95 15.72 -0.74
C HIS A 164 -7.40 16.78 0.22
N GLU A 165 -7.94 16.86 1.42
CA GLU A 165 -7.48 17.81 2.43
C GLU A 165 -6.18 17.33 3.07
N ASP A 166 -5.45 18.25 3.68
CA ASP A 166 -4.28 17.90 4.49
C ASP A 166 -4.71 17.05 5.69
N ILE A 167 -3.89 16.07 6.01
CA ILE A 167 -4.15 15.14 7.12
C ILE A 167 -3.97 15.85 8.47
N TYR A 168 -3.05 16.82 8.51
CA TYR A 168 -2.72 17.58 9.72
C TYR A 168 -3.30 18.97 9.68
N GLU A 169 -3.53 19.56 10.85
CA GLU A 169 -3.83 20.98 11.01
C GLU A 169 -2.62 21.83 10.58
N GLU A 170 -2.80 23.15 10.50
CA GLU A 170 -1.76 24.10 10.03
C GLU A 170 -0.45 24.01 10.83
N ASP A 171 -0.50 23.56 12.09
CA ASP A 171 0.68 23.36 12.94
C ASP A 171 1.51 22.12 12.55
N GLY A 172 1.00 21.29 11.64
CA GLY A 172 1.64 20.05 11.15
C GLY A 172 1.77 18.94 12.22
N ARG A 173 1.18 19.10 13.40
CA ARG A 173 1.32 18.18 14.53
C ARG A 173 0.03 17.47 14.89
N MET A 174 -1.08 18.19 14.85
CA MET A 174 -2.38 17.64 15.21
C MET A 174 -3.09 17.11 13.98
N LEU A 175 -3.68 15.92 14.09
CA LEU A 175 -4.56 15.39 13.04
C LEU A 175 -5.83 16.24 12.97
N ARG A 176 -6.28 16.52 11.75
CA ARG A 176 -7.58 17.18 11.53
C ARG A 176 -8.71 16.35 12.13
N ARG A 177 -9.72 17.04 12.61
CA ARG A 177 -10.89 16.43 13.23
C ARG A 177 -11.53 15.41 12.29
N GLY A 178 -11.74 14.20 12.80
CA GLY A 178 -12.35 13.09 12.07
C GLY A 178 -11.35 12.20 11.34
N ILE A 179 -10.07 12.55 11.29
CA ILE A 179 -9.02 11.69 10.75
C ILE A 179 -8.39 10.87 11.87
N GLN A 180 -8.21 9.59 11.62
CA GLN A 180 -7.54 8.64 12.51
C GLN A 180 -6.38 7.99 11.77
N MET A 181 -5.19 8.00 12.38
CA MET A 181 -4.06 7.19 11.91
C MET A 181 -4.18 5.81 12.57
N LEU A 182 -4.63 4.82 11.81
CA LEU A 182 -4.81 3.46 12.32
C LEU A 182 -3.81 2.50 11.68
N THR A 183 -3.27 1.60 12.50
CA THR A 183 -2.56 0.42 12.00
C THR A 183 -3.56 -0.66 11.57
N PRO A 184 -3.16 -1.65 10.76
CA PRO A 184 -4.03 -2.77 10.40
C PRO A 184 -4.59 -3.50 11.62
N GLN A 185 -3.79 -3.68 12.68
CA GLN A 185 -4.24 -4.31 13.92
C GLN A 185 -5.30 -3.48 14.65
N GLN A 186 -5.11 -2.16 14.73
CA GLN A 186 -6.08 -1.27 15.36
C GLN A 186 -7.40 -1.26 14.59
N LEU A 187 -7.34 -1.24 13.26
CA LEU A 187 -8.54 -1.35 12.43
C LEU A 187 -9.25 -2.70 12.67
N TYR A 188 -8.50 -3.81 12.67
CA TYR A 188 -9.05 -5.13 12.95
C TYR A 188 -9.75 -5.17 14.32
N ASP A 189 -9.14 -4.60 15.35
CA ASP A 189 -9.72 -4.55 16.69
C ASP A 189 -11.04 -3.75 16.76
N ILE A 190 -11.18 -2.74 15.92
CA ILE A 190 -12.42 -1.96 15.78
C ILE A 190 -13.51 -2.79 15.07
N VAL A 191 -13.17 -3.44 13.95
CA VAL A 191 -14.19 -4.06 13.08
C VAL A 191 -14.50 -5.52 13.41
N LYS A 192 -13.66 -6.20 14.20
CA LYS A 192 -13.89 -7.60 14.59
C LYS A 192 -15.22 -7.85 15.32
N GLN A 193 -15.80 -6.82 15.92
CA GLN A 193 -17.12 -6.90 16.54
C GLN A 193 -18.24 -7.16 15.52
N ASP A 194 -18.01 -6.89 14.23
CA ASP A 194 -18.95 -7.13 13.13
C ASP A 194 -18.87 -8.56 12.58
N ASN A 195 -17.95 -9.38 13.10
CA ASN A 195 -17.68 -10.73 12.59
C ASN A 195 -18.94 -11.60 12.45
N ILE A 196 -19.87 -11.50 13.39
CA ILE A 196 -21.12 -12.29 13.34
C ILE A 196 -21.95 -11.95 12.09
N TYR A 197 -22.01 -10.67 11.71
CA TYR A 197 -22.73 -10.20 10.52
C TYR A 197 -22.02 -10.62 9.25
N PHE A 198 -20.69 -10.52 9.21
CA PHE A 198 -19.90 -10.95 8.06
C PHE A 198 -20.03 -12.45 7.81
N GLN A 199 -19.96 -13.26 8.85
CA GLN A 199 -20.14 -14.71 8.74
C GLN A 199 -21.57 -15.09 8.30
N ALA A 200 -22.59 -14.44 8.86
CA ALA A 200 -23.97 -14.76 8.55
C ALA A 200 -24.38 -14.40 7.11
N THR A 201 -23.73 -13.40 6.51
CA THR A 201 -24.14 -12.83 5.23
C THR A 201 -23.13 -13.06 4.10
N GLY A 202 -21.94 -13.58 4.41
CA GLY A 202 -20.83 -13.68 3.46
C GLY A 202 -20.21 -12.30 3.09
N GLY A 203 -20.35 -11.31 3.97
CA GLY A 203 -19.82 -9.98 3.83
C GLY A 203 -18.40 -9.82 4.40
N GLY A 204 -18.01 -8.57 4.68
CA GLY A 204 -16.68 -8.25 5.20
C GLY A 204 -16.33 -6.78 5.15
N ILE A 205 -15.11 -6.47 4.75
CA ILE A 205 -14.60 -5.10 4.72
C ILE A 205 -14.52 -4.60 3.28
N CYS A 206 -15.08 -3.41 3.05
CA CYS A 206 -14.86 -2.66 1.82
C CYS A 206 -13.91 -1.50 2.09
N PHE A 207 -12.87 -1.37 1.30
CA PHE A 207 -11.96 -0.23 1.31
C PHE A 207 -12.28 0.72 0.15
N GLY A 208 -12.41 2.00 0.46
CA GLY A 208 -12.74 3.04 -0.51
C GLY A 208 -12.44 4.43 0.03
N GLY A 209 -13.27 5.41 -0.31
CA GLY A 209 -13.19 6.79 0.15
C GLY A 209 -12.41 7.68 -0.79
N GLY A 210 -11.09 7.83 -0.62
CA GLY A 210 -10.15 8.29 -1.63
C GLY A 210 -9.83 7.15 -2.60
N GLU A 211 -8.56 6.94 -2.93
CA GLU A 211 -8.14 5.79 -3.74
C GLU A 211 -7.47 4.74 -2.83
N PRO A 212 -8.13 3.61 -2.55
CA PRO A 212 -7.61 2.62 -1.60
C PRO A 212 -6.34 1.94 -2.09
N THR A 213 -6.07 1.88 -3.39
CA THR A 213 -4.85 1.28 -3.93
C THR A 213 -3.58 2.02 -3.51
N LEU A 214 -3.68 3.29 -3.10
CA LEU A 214 -2.58 4.03 -2.47
C LEU A 214 -2.15 3.40 -1.13
N GLN A 215 -3.02 2.63 -0.50
CA GLN A 215 -2.81 1.98 0.79
C GLN A 215 -2.62 0.46 0.67
N ALA A 216 -2.08 -0.01 -0.45
CA ALA A 216 -1.94 -1.44 -0.76
C ALA A 216 -1.23 -2.23 0.35
N GLN A 217 -0.18 -1.68 0.95
CA GLN A 217 0.56 -2.32 2.03
C GLN A 217 -0.30 -2.48 3.29
N PHE A 218 -1.07 -1.45 3.65
CA PHE A 218 -2.02 -1.50 4.76
C PHE A 218 -3.08 -2.58 4.53
N ILE A 219 -3.70 -2.59 3.34
CA ILE A 219 -4.76 -3.53 2.98
C ILE A 219 -4.25 -4.98 3.02
N THR A 220 -3.08 -5.25 2.46
CA THR A 220 -2.49 -6.60 2.48
C THR A 220 -2.13 -7.05 3.90
N ALA A 221 -1.62 -6.15 4.74
CA ALA A 221 -1.33 -6.44 6.13
C ALA A 221 -2.62 -6.69 6.94
N PHE A 222 -3.66 -5.88 6.72
CA PHE A 222 -4.97 -6.07 7.32
C PHE A 222 -5.63 -7.39 6.91
N ALA A 223 -5.62 -7.72 5.61
CA ALA A 223 -6.21 -8.96 5.10
C ALA A 223 -5.60 -10.23 5.72
N ARG A 224 -4.31 -10.17 6.07
CA ARG A 224 -3.63 -11.28 6.77
C ARG A 224 -4.09 -11.49 8.21
N LEU A 225 -4.69 -10.47 8.84
CA LEU A 225 -5.26 -10.55 10.19
C LEU A 225 -6.69 -11.09 10.19
N CYS A 226 -7.37 -10.96 9.05
CA CYS A 226 -8.79 -11.31 8.95
C CYS A 226 -9.01 -12.82 8.94
N PRO A 227 -10.13 -13.31 9.51
CA PRO A 227 -10.61 -14.65 9.27
C PRO A 227 -10.82 -14.91 7.78
N LYS A 228 -10.54 -16.12 7.32
CA LYS A 228 -10.61 -16.50 5.89
C LYS A 228 -12.01 -16.36 5.26
N ASN A 229 -13.03 -16.31 6.07
CA ASN A 229 -14.43 -16.16 5.64
C ASN A 229 -14.88 -14.69 5.54
N TRP A 230 -14.03 -13.73 5.93
CA TRP A 230 -14.30 -12.32 5.64
C TRP A 230 -13.98 -12.02 4.19
N LYS A 231 -14.83 -11.24 3.54
CA LYS A 231 -14.57 -10.73 2.21
C LYS A 231 -13.84 -9.40 2.28
N ILE A 232 -12.83 -9.25 1.43
CA ILE A 232 -12.14 -7.98 1.23
C ILE A 232 -12.54 -7.44 -0.13
N THR A 233 -13.23 -6.30 -0.11
CA THR A 233 -13.70 -5.59 -1.31
C THR A 233 -12.92 -4.30 -1.47
N LEU A 234 -12.55 -3.94 -2.68
CA LEU A 234 -12.01 -2.62 -3.03
C LEU A 234 -12.96 -1.85 -3.92
N GLU A 235 -13.30 -0.62 -3.54
CA GLU A 235 -13.97 0.36 -4.41
C GLU A 235 -12.93 1.35 -4.91
N THR A 236 -12.52 1.22 -6.18
CA THR A 236 -11.33 1.86 -6.75
C THR A 236 -11.59 2.41 -8.15
N SER A 237 -10.86 3.48 -8.52
CA SER A 237 -10.78 3.96 -9.90
C SER A 237 -9.77 3.18 -10.76
N LEU A 238 -9.05 2.22 -10.18
CA LEU A 238 -7.89 1.53 -10.77
C LEU A 238 -6.74 2.46 -11.18
N HIS A 239 -6.75 3.72 -10.78
CA HIS A 239 -5.65 4.63 -11.14
C HIS A 239 -4.40 4.34 -10.30
N CYS A 240 -3.77 3.19 -10.57
CA CYS A 240 -2.61 2.67 -9.85
C CYS A 240 -1.70 1.85 -10.78
N SER A 241 -0.53 1.45 -10.29
CA SER A 241 0.42 0.65 -11.06
C SER A 241 0.03 -0.83 -11.16
N TYR A 242 0.54 -1.50 -12.19
CA TYR A 242 0.46 -2.96 -12.34
C TYR A 242 0.94 -3.70 -11.08
N ASP A 243 2.08 -3.29 -10.52
CA ASP A 243 2.64 -3.91 -9.31
C ASP A 243 1.69 -3.76 -8.10
N THR A 244 0.94 -2.67 -8.02
CA THR A 244 -0.06 -2.46 -6.97
C THR A 244 -1.23 -3.44 -7.10
N ILE A 245 -1.78 -3.60 -8.31
CA ILE A 245 -2.85 -4.57 -8.56
C ILE A 245 -2.35 -5.98 -8.25
N ARG A 246 -1.15 -6.34 -8.71
CA ARG A 246 -0.53 -7.64 -8.47
C ARG A 246 -0.33 -7.93 -6.98
N ALA A 247 0.05 -6.93 -6.19
CA ALA A 247 0.24 -7.08 -4.75
C ALA A 247 -1.09 -7.28 -4.00
N LEU A 248 -2.17 -6.66 -4.47
CA LEU A 248 -3.50 -6.73 -3.86
C LEU A 248 -4.31 -7.96 -4.29
N ALA A 249 -4.11 -8.43 -5.53
CA ALA A 249 -4.89 -9.51 -6.14
C ALA A 249 -5.04 -10.80 -5.28
N PRO A 250 -4.02 -11.27 -4.54
CA PRO A 250 -4.14 -12.44 -3.67
C PRO A 250 -5.01 -12.23 -2.42
N TYR A 251 -5.27 -10.97 -2.05
CA TYR A 251 -5.93 -10.61 -0.78
C TYR A 251 -7.33 -10.03 -0.97
N VAL A 252 -7.67 -9.64 -2.20
CA VAL A 252 -8.95 -8.99 -2.53
C VAL A 252 -9.87 -9.99 -3.18
N ASP A 253 -11.07 -10.13 -2.63
CA ASP A 253 -12.09 -11.04 -3.13
C ASP A 253 -12.96 -10.40 -4.21
N GLU A 254 -13.20 -9.08 -4.12
CA GLU A 254 -14.08 -8.35 -5.04
C GLU A 254 -13.51 -6.96 -5.34
N TRP A 255 -13.48 -6.61 -6.61
CA TRP A 255 -13.03 -5.32 -7.11
C TRP A 255 -14.22 -4.58 -7.70
N ILE A 256 -14.64 -3.50 -7.08
CA ILE A 256 -15.65 -2.58 -7.60
C ILE A 256 -14.92 -1.43 -8.27
N VAL A 257 -14.85 -1.49 -9.59
CA VAL A 257 -14.06 -0.57 -10.40
C VAL A 257 -14.96 0.53 -10.96
N ASP A 258 -14.72 1.76 -10.54
CA ASP A 258 -15.51 2.92 -10.95
C ASP A 258 -14.85 3.61 -12.15
N ILE A 259 -15.26 3.23 -13.35
CA ILE A 259 -14.77 3.78 -14.61
C ILE A 259 -15.56 5.05 -14.95
N LYS A 260 -14.91 6.21 -14.82
CA LYS A 260 -15.56 7.53 -15.03
C LYS A 260 -15.98 7.76 -16.48
N SER A 261 -15.19 7.32 -17.44
CA SER A 261 -15.49 7.26 -18.87
C SER A 261 -14.39 6.49 -19.60
N MET A 262 -14.71 5.79 -20.66
CA MET A 262 -13.71 5.24 -21.59
C MET A 262 -13.19 6.33 -22.55
N ASN A 263 -13.96 7.39 -22.78
CA ASN A 263 -13.51 8.55 -23.57
C ASN A 263 -12.51 9.39 -22.77
N ALA A 264 -11.30 9.55 -23.31
CA ALA A 264 -10.19 10.24 -22.63
C ALA A 264 -10.47 11.73 -22.35
N ASP A 265 -11.18 12.43 -23.25
CA ASP A 265 -11.50 13.85 -23.08
C ASP A 265 -12.55 14.04 -21.98
N ILE A 266 -13.57 13.20 -21.93
CA ILE A 266 -14.57 13.20 -20.87
C ILE A 266 -13.90 12.87 -19.54
N TYR A 267 -13.06 11.84 -19.51
CA TYR A 267 -12.30 11.44 -18.33
C TYR A 267 -11.48 12.61 -17.78
N TYR A 268 -10.69 13.27 -18.65
CA TYR A 268 -9.86 14.40 -18.25
C TYR A 268 -10.69 15.58 -17.72
N ARG A 269 -11.73 15.98 -18.46
CA ARG A 269 -12.62 17.11 -18.04
C ARG A 269 -13.27 16.85 -16.68
N TYR A 270 -13.60 15.59 -16.39
CA TYR A 270 -14.28 15.23 -15.16
C TYR A 270 -13.30 15.02 -13.99
N THR A 271 -12.18 14.33 -14.21
CA THR A 271 -11.24 13.92 -13.15
C THR A 271 -10.07 14.88 -12.96
N GLY A 272 -9.77 15.73 -13.95
CA GLY A 272 -8.57 16.58 -13.96
C GLY A 272 -7.26 15.81 -14.18
N THR A 273 -7.34 14.54 -14.59
CA THR A 273 -6.18 13.65 -14.76
C THR A 273 -6.23 12.97 -16.12
N ASN A 274 -5.09 12.79 -16.76
CA ASN A 274 -5.02 12.08 -18.03
C ASN A 274 -5.51 10.64 -17.89
N SER A 275 -6.28 10.18 -18.88
CA SER A 275 -6.81 8.83 -18.89
C SER A 275 -5.69 7.80 -19.14
N ALA A 276 -5.60 6.82 -18.27
CA ALA A 276 -4.84 5.58 -18.48
C ALA A 276 -5.75 4.36 -18.29
N VAL A 277 -7.07 4.55 -18.47
CA VAL A 277 -8.11 3.55 -18.17
C VAL A 277 -7.87 2.25 -18.93
N HIS A 278 -7.62 2.31 -20.24
CA HIS A 278 -7.36 1.11 -21.05
C HIS A 278 -6.16 0.31 -20.52
N GLN A 279 -5.05 0.99 -20.23
CA GLN A 279 -3.86 0.33 -19.69
C GLN A 279 -4.15 -0.32 -18.32
N HIS A 280 -4.87 0.36 -17.44
CA HIS A 280 -5.23 -0.18 -16.12
C HIS A 280 -6.18 -1.37 -16.23
N LEU A 281 -7.13 -1.33 -17.18
CA LEU A 281 -8.04 -2.45 -17.43
C LEU A 281 -7.33 -3.66 -18.02
N GLU A 282 -6.36 -3.48 -18.92
CA GLU A 282 -5.53 -4.58 -19.42
C GLU A 282 -4.72 -5.22 -18.29
N CYS A 283 -4.13 -4.41 -17.39
CA CYS A 283 -3.47 -4.93 -16.18
C CYS A 283 -4.44 -5.71 -15.29
N ALA A 284 -5.65 -5.19 -15.09
CA ALA A 284 -6.66 -5.87 -14.29
C ALA A 284 -7.08 -7.20 -14.93
N LYS A 285 -7.29 -7.23 -16.25
CA LYS A 285 -7.65 -8.43 -17.01
C LYS A 285 -6.57 -9.53 -16.91
N GLU A 286 -5.29 -9.14 -16.91
CA GLU A 286 -4.17 -10.08 -16.77
C GLU A 286 -4.09 -10.68 -15.36
N LEU A 287 -4.36 -9.87 -14.33
CA LEU A 287 -4.08 -10.21 -12.93
C LEU A 287 -5.28 -10.69 -12.13
N LEU A 288 -6.49 -10.33 -12.57
CA LEU A 288 -7.72 -10.57 -11.83
C LEU A 288 -8.63 -11.53 -12.59
N SER A 289 -9.32 -12.39 -11.86
CA SER A 289 -10.40 -13.19 -12.42
C SER A 289 -11.61 -12.31 -12.74
N PRO A 290 -12.21 -12.41 -13.95
CA PRO A 290 -13.32 -11.53 -14.38
C PRO A 290 -14.54 -11.56 -13.45
N ASP A 291 -14.80 -12.69 -12.79
CA ASP A 291 -15.89 -12.85 -11.83
C ASP A 291 -15.68 -12.11 -10.51
N LYS A 292 -14.45 -11.67 -10.24
CA LYS A 292 -14.11 -10.82 -9.10
C LYS A 292 -14.23 -9.32 -9.39
N VAL A 293 -14.46 -8.94 -10.65
CA VAL A 293 -14.47 -7.53 -11.08
C VAL A 293 -15.89 -7.11 -11.43
N THR A 294 -16.40 -6.11 -10.71
CA THR A 294 -17.64 -5.40 -11.05
C THR A 294 -17.26 -4.00 -11.50
N ILE A 295 -17.65 -3.61 -12.71
CA ILE A 295 -17.37 -2.28 -13.24
C ILE A 295 -18.61 -1.40 -13.11
N LYS A 296 -18.47 -0.25 -12.42
CA LYS A 296 -19.47 0.81 -12.40
C LYS A 296 -19.20 1.79 -13.55
N VAL A 297 -20.20 2.04 -14.35
CA VAL A 297 -20.18 3.06 -15.42
C VAL A 297 -21.20 4.14 -15.07
N PRO A 298 -20.78 5.34 -14.67
CA PRO A 298 -21.70 6.37 -14.22
C PRO A 298 -22.26 7.23 -15.35
N HIS A 299 -23.54 7.56 -15.26
CA HIS A 299 -24.11 8.74 -15.89
C HIS A 299 -23.69 9.97 -15.09
N ILE A 300 -22.81 10.79 -15.65
CA ILE A 300 -22.26 11.96 -14.97
C ILE A 300 -22.90 13.22 -15.55
N PRO A 301 -23.78 13.93 -14.81
CA PRO A 301 -24.43 15.14 -15.31
C PRO A 301 -23.42 16.15 -15.86
N ASP A 302 -23.72 16.79 -16.99
CA ASP A 302 -22.89 17.76 -17.70
C ASP A 302 -21.61 17.20 -18.35
N PHE A 303 -21.29 15.91 -18.14
CA PHE A 303 -20.04 15.29 -18.67
C PHE A 303 -20.32 14.15 -19.63
N THR A 304 -21.27 13.25 -19.31
CA THR A 304 -21.59 12.09 -20.15
C THR A 304 -23.01 12.23 -20.70
N THR A 305 -23.17 11.80 -21.94
CA THR A 305 -24.48 11.52 -22.56
C THR A 305 -24.81 10.04 -22.41
N GLU A 306 -26.04 9.66 -22.73
CA GLU A 306 -26.46 8.24 -22.82
C GLU A 306 -25.62 7.44 -23.83
N GLU A 307 -25.20 8.10 -24.92
CA GLU A 307 -24.35 7.48 -25.93
C GLU A 307 -22.95 7.21 -25.40
N ASP A 308 -22.34 8.16 -24.70
CA ASP A 308 -21.03 7.98 -24.07
C ASP A 308 -21.01 6.82 -23.08
N VAL A 309 -22.09 6.64 -22.31
CA VAL A 309 -22.24 5.52 -21.37
C VAL A 309 -22.37 4.21 -22.13
N ARG A 310 -23.24 4.15 -23.18
CA ARG A 310 -23.38 2.97 -24.00
C ARG A 310 -22.10 2.57 -24.71
N GLU A 311 -21.37 3.54 -25.21
CA GLU A 311 -20.06 3.31 -25.85
C GLU A 311 -19.04 2.77 -24.87
N SER A 312 -18.94 3.36 -23.67
CA SER A 312 -18.07 2.86 -22.58
C SER A 312 -18.40 1.41 -22.22
N ILE A 313 -19.69 1.06 -22.11
CA ILE A 313 -20.13 -0.30 -21.82
C ILE A 313 -19.77 -1.26 -22.95
N ARG A 314 -19.92 -0.83 -24.23
CA ARG A 314 -19.54 -1.63 -25.38
C ARG A 314 -18.04 -1.97 -25.35
N GLU A 315 -17.18 -0.96 -25.20
CA GLU A 315 -15.74 -1.15 -25.13
C GLU A 315 -15.33 -2.05 -23.96
N LEU A 316 -15.93 -1.88 -22.79
CA LEU A 316 -15.67 -2.73 -21.64
C LEU A 316 -16.01 -4.20 -21.90
N ARG A 317 -17.11 -4.46 -22.64
CA ARG A 317 -17.50 -5.82 -23.04
C ARG A 317 -16.52 -6.40 -24.06
N GLU A 318 -16.06 -5.60 -25.01
CA GLU A 318 -15.03 -6.00 -25.99
C GLU A 318 -13.70 -6.34 -25.30
N LEU A 319 -13.35 -5.64 -24.20
CA LEU A 319 -12.23 -5.96 -23.35
C LEU A 319 -12.44 -7.23 -22.50
N GLY A 320 -13.66 -7.79 -22.47
CA GLY A 320 -13.98 -9.04 -21.77
C GLY A 320 -14.56 -8.87 -20.38
N PHE A 321 -14.95 -7.65 -19.98
CA PHE A 321 -15.65 -7.41 -18.72
C PHE A 321 -17.16 -7.53 -18.93
N HIS A 322 -17.82 -8.41 -18.15
CA HIS A 322 -19.25 -8.68 -18.32
C HIS A 322 -20.10 -8.25 -17.14
N ASN A 323 -19.51 -8.14 -15.96
CA ASN A 323 -20.22 -7.66 -14.77
C ASN A 323 -20.14 -6.13 -14.69
N ILE A 324 -21.05 -5.47 -15.44
CA ILE A 324 -21.08 -4.01 -15.59
C ILE A 324 -22.39 -3.49 -15.01
N VAL A 325 -22.29 -2.46 -14.17
CA VAL A 325 -23.41 -1.81 -13.50
C VAL A 325 -23.44 -0.33 -13.87
N GLU A 326 -24.55 0.09 -14.47
CA GLU A 326 -24.81 1.51 -14.69
C GLU A 326 -25.26 2.18 -13.39
N CYS A 327 -24.77 3.38 -13.13
CA CYS A 327 -25.15 4.15 -11.96
C CYS A 327 -25.30 5.64 -12.29
N ASN A 328 -26.09 6.36 -11.50
CA ASN A 328 -26.31 7.80 -11.68
C ASN A 328 -25.53 8.59 -10.65
N TYR A 329 -24.72 9.53 -11.11
CA TYR A 329 -24.09 10.51 -10.22
C TYR A 329 -25.03 11.70 -9.99
N THR A 330 -25.01 12.24 -8.79
CA THR A 330 -25.77 13.44 -8.44
C THR A 330 -24.82 14.63 -8.32
N LYS A 331 -25.24 15.78 -8.85
CA LYS A 331 -24.53 17.03 -8.61
C LYS A 331 -24.56 17.33 -7.11
N GLN A 332 -23.41 17.50 -6.50
CA GLN A 332 -23.36 18.08 -5.17
C GLN A 332 -23.70 19.56 -5.27
N VAL A 333 -24.91 19.91 -4.89
CA VAL A 333 -25.27 21.31 -4.63
C VAL A 333 -24.54 21.74 -3.36
N THR A 334 -23.49 22.53 -3.51
CA THR A 334 -22.85 23.20 -2.37
C THR A 334 -23.93 24.10 -1.74
N ARG A 335 -24.54 23.67 -0.65
CA ARG A 335 -25.36 24.57 0.16
C ARG A 335 -24.43 25.65 0.67
N ILE A 336 -24.50 26.83 0.05
CA ILE A 336 -23.91 28.05 0.61
C ILE A 336 -24.75 28.33 1.85
N THR A 337 -24.27 27.89 3.02
CA THR A 337 -24.75 28.38 4.30
C THR A 337 -24.31 29.84 4.38
N LYS A 338 -25.28 30.78 4.23
CA LYS A 338 -25.10 32.19 4.52
C LYS A 338 -24.83 32.37 6.03
#